data_c1952469ed69267fd9d0e4c2d0dff8fc
#
_entry.id   c1952469ed69267fd9d0e4c2d0dff8fc
#
_cell.length_a   1.000
_cell.length_b   1.000
_cell.length_c   1.000
_cell.angle_alpha   90.00
_cell.angle_beta   90.00
_cell.angle_gamma   90.00
#
_symmetry.space_group_name_H-M   'P 1'
#
loop_
_entity.id
_entity.type
_entity.pdbx_description
1 polymer ?
#
loop_
_entity_poly.entity_id
_entity_poly.type
_entity_poly.pdbx_seq_one_letter_code
_entity_poly.pdbx_strand_id
1 'polypeptide(L)'
;MNETAVENPYGLGALIQNGDIIARSILLILLIMSLLTWFIMITKFFDQRRQRKQAMEAEKEFWSSSSLTDALQKLKGESNPFRALAETGRQAYEYHETNKSRLSGAIGTSEWITESLQRTADTVVSSMQSGLPVLASVGATAPFVGLLGTVIGIYHALIAIGVAGQASIDKVAGPVGEALIMTAIGLAVAVPAVLGYNILLRRNKGVQERVSHFTHELHAFLISGVKMGLGMDKGPSPVGKPAPAAAR
;
A
#
# COMPACT_ATOMS: atom_id res chain seq x y z
N MET A 1 -11.18 -42.11 -28.89
CA MET A 1 -11.68 -42.34 -27.53
C MET A 1 -11.89 -40.95 -26.94
N ASN A 2 -13.16 -40.47 -26.94
CA ASN A 2 -13.51 -39.24 -26.24
C ASN A 2 -13.56 -39.60 -24.77
N GLU A 3 -12.57 -39.11 -23.99
CA GLU A 3 -12.73 -38.99 -22.54
C GLU A 3 -13.83 -37.98 -22.32
N THR A 4 -15.03 -38.44 -22.08
CA THR A 4 -16.09 -37.64 -21.47
C THR A 4 -15.54 -37.23 -20.12
N ALA A 5 -15.15 -35.95 -20.01
CA ALA A 5 -14.77 -35.35 -18.73
C ALA A 5 -15.95 -35.66 -17.77
N VAL A 6 -15.66 -36.47 -16.76
CA VAL A 6 -16.65 -36.76 -15.68
C VAL A 6 -16.95 -35.39 -15.07
N GLU A 7 -18.09 -34.83 -15.44
CA GLU A 7 -18.58 -33.58 -14.88
C GLU A 7 -18.72 -33.80 -13.37
N ASN A 8 -17.88 -33.13 -12.59
CA ASN A 8 -17.90 -33.27 -11.14
C ASN A 8 -19.21 -32.69 -10.62
N PRO A 9 -20.18 -33.50 -10.19
CA PRO A 9 -21.50 -33.04 -9.79
C PRO A 9 -21.49 -32.18 -8.52
N TYR A 10 -20.34 -32.06 -7.86
CA TYR A 10 -20.10 -31.26 -6.64
C TYR A 10 -19.13 -30.12 -6.85
N GLY A 11 -18.83 -29.73 -8.11
CA GLY A 11 -17.88 -28.69 -8.46
C GLY A 11 -18.46 -27.27 -8.41
N LEU A 12 -17.60 -26.26 -8.69
CA LEU A 12 -18.00 -24.85 -8.81
C LEU A 12 -19.18 -24.63 -9.78
N GLY A 13 -19.25 -25.41 -10.87
CA GLY A 13 -20.35 -25.37 -11.83
C GLY A 13 -21.71 -25.71 -11.23
N ALA A 14 -21.73 -26.78 -10.42
CA ALA A 14 -22.93 -27.21 -9.70
C ALA A 14 -23.39 -26.15 -8.68
N LEU A 15 -22.46 -25.55 -7.97
CA LEU A 15 -22.72 -24.49 -6.98
C LEU A 15 -23.31 -23.23 -7.61
N ILE A 16 -22.90 -22.87 -8.84
CA ILE A 16 -23.46 -21.73 -9.57
C ILE A 16 -24.87 -22.04 -10.11
N GLN A 17 -25.09 -23.27 -10.58
CA GLN A 17 -26.37 -23.67 -11.18
C GLN A 17 -27.43 -24.02 -10.14
N ASN A 18 -27.06 -24.77 -9.10
CA ASN A 18 -27.98 -25.36 -8.12
C ASN A 18 -27.91 -24.68 -6.74
N GLY A 19 -26.87 -23.85 -6.51
CA GLY A 19 -26.66 -23.17 -5.23
C GLY A 19 -27.82 -22.24 -4.87
N ASP A 20 -28.16 -22.17 -3.60
CA ASP A 20 -29.15 -21.26 -3.05
C ASP A 20 -28.75 -19.78 -3.26
N ILE A 21 -29.72 -18.87 -3.19
CA ILE A 21 -29.49 -17.42 -3.37
C ILE A 21 -28.44 -16.88 -2.40
N ILE A 22 -28.37 -17.45 -1.18
CA ILE A 22 -27.37 -17.06 -0.16
C ILE A 22 -25.98 -17.52 -0.59
N ALA A 23 -25.83 -18.76 -1.06
CA ALA A 23 -24.55 -19.28 -1.54
C ALA A 23 -24.01 -18.47 -2.73
N ARG A 24 -24.88 -18.13 -3.69
CA ARG A 24 -24.52 -17.27 -4.82
C ARG A 24 -24.13 -15.86 -4.39
N SER A 25 -24.81 -15.30 -3.37
CA SER A 25 -24.47 -13.99 -2.81
C SER A 25 -23.08 -13.98 -2.15
N ILE A 26 -22.75 -15.03 -1.40
CA ILE A 26 -21.44 -15.19 -0.79
C ILE A 26 -20.34 -15.29 -1.85
N LEU A 27 -20.55 -16.09 -2.89
CA LEU A 27 -19.61 -16.19 -4.00
C LEU A 27 -19.41 -14.86 -4.73
N LEU A 28 -20.49 -14.12 -4.94
CA LEU A 28 -20.41 -12.79 -5.57
C LEU A 28 -19.60 -11.81 -4.71
N ILE A 29 -19.82 -11.82 -3.39
CA ILE A 29 -19.05 -11.00 -2.46
C ILE A 29 -17.56 -11.38 -2.53
N LEU A 30 -17.22 -12.66 -2.47
CA LEU A 30 -15.83 -13.14 -2.57
C LEU A 30 -15.19 -12.79 -3.91
N LEU A 31 -15.96 -12.85 -5.01
CA LEU A 31 -15.49 -12.43 -6.32
C LEU A 31 -15.15 -10.92 -6.36
N ILE A 32 -16.05 -10.09 -5.83
CA ILE A 32 -15.82 -8.64 -5.74
C ILE A 32 -14.58 -8.36 -4.89
N MET A 33 -14.44 -9.01 -3.74
CA MET A 33 -13.27 -8.87 -2.87
C MET A 33 -11.98 -9.27 -3.59
N SER A 34 -12.00 -10.36 -4.36
CA SER A 34 -10.87 -10.80 -5.17
C SER A 34 -10.50 -9.78 -6.25
N LEU A 35 -11.48 -9.28 -7.01
CA LEU A 35 -11.25 -8.27 -8.05
C LEU A 35 -10.66 -6.98 -7.46
N LEU A 36 -11.20 -6.51 -6.34
CA LEU A 36 -10.66 -5.33 -5.63
C LEU A 36 -9.23 -5.57 -5.16
N THR A 37 -8.93 -6.75 -4.64
CA THR A 37 -7.56 -7.11 -4.22
C THR A 37 -6.57 -6.99 -5.36
N TRP A 38 -6.84 -7.64 -6.49
CA TRP A 38 -5.96 -7.61 -7.65
C TRP A 38 -5.86 -6.22 -8.27
N PHE A 39 -6.97 -5.49 -8.38
CA PHE A 39 -6.98 -4.12 -8.89
C PHE A 39 -6.07 -3.20 -8.06
N ILE A 40 -6.23 -3.21 -6.73
CA ILE A 40 -5.41 -2.37 -5.83
C ILE A 40 -3.94 -2.81 -5.88
N MET A 41 -3.66 -4.11 -5.85
CA MET A 41 -2.29 -4.60 -5.91
C MET A 41 -1.56 -4.16 -7.18
N ILE A 42 -2.20 -4.31 -8.33
CA ILE A 42 -1.60 -3.97 -9.63
C ILE A 42 -1.37 -2.46 -9.73
N THR A 43 -2.40 -1.65 -9.46
CA THR A 43 -2.30 -0.18 -9.55
C THR A 43 -1.24 0.35 -8.59
N LYS A 44 -1.27 -0.06 -7.33
CA LYS A 44 -0.29 0.38 -6.32
C LYS A 44 1.14 -0.10 -6.59
N PHE A 45 1.29 -1.27 -7.17
CA PHE A 45 2.61 -1.76 -7.56
C PHE A 45 3.27 -0.88 -8.63
N PHE A 46 2.51 -0.42 -9.63
CA PHE A 46 3.00 0.50 -10.65
C PHE A 46 3.26 1.90 -10.07
N ASP A 47 2.36 2.40 -9.24
CA ASP A 47 2.53 3.69 -8.56
C ASP A 47 3.81 3.73 -7.71
N GLN A 48 4.05 2.69 -6.92
CA GLN A 48 5.26 2.60 -6.09
C GLN A 48 6.56 2.53 -6.90
N ARG A 49 6.55 1.83 -8.05
CA ARG A 49 7.71 1.83 -8.96
C ARG A 49 7.99 3.24 -9.48
N ARG A 50 6.95 3.96 -9.88
CA ARG A 50 7.05 5.33 -10.35
C ARG A 50 7.58 6.26 -9.25
N GLN A 51 6.99 6.21 -8.06
CA GLN A 51 7.40 7.03 -6.92
C GLN A 51 8.85 6.77 -6.49
N ARG A 52 9.28 5.51 -6.47
CA ARG A 52 10.67 5.15 -6.18
C ARG A 52 11.65 5.72 -7.21
N LYS A 53 11.29 5.71 -8.50
CA LYS A 53 12.10 6.32 -9.55
C LYS A 53 12.17 7.83 -9.35
N GLN A 54 11.05 8.48 -9.09
CA GLN A 54 10.97 9.92 -8.80
C GLN A 54 11.80 10.32 -7.57
N ALA A 55 11.83 9.47 -6.52
CA ALA A 55 12.66 9.69 -5.35
C ALA A 55 14.15 9.69 -5.70
N MET A 56 14.61 8.72 -6.49
CA MET A 56 16.02 8.66 -6.92
C MET A 56 16.40 9.83 -7.84
N GLU A 57 15.49 10.27 -8.72
CA GLU A 57 15.70 11.45 -9.57
C GLU A 57 15.78 12.72 -8.72
N ALA A 58 14.89 12.87 -7.72
CA ALA A 58 14.91 14.00 -6.81
C ALA A 58 16.24 14.10 -6.02
N GLU A 59 16.69 12.99 -5.45
CA GLU A 59 17.96 12.95 -4.71
C GLU A 59 19.16 13.33 -5.58
N LYS A 60 19.18 12.92 -6.85
CA LYS A 60 20.31 13.10 -7.73
C LYS A 60 20.28 14.42 -8.51
N GLU A 61 19.14 14.77 -9.07
CA GLU A 61 19.03 15.90 -10.03
C GLU A 61 18.64 17.20 -9.33
N PHE A 62 17.78 17.16 -8.33
CA PHE A 62 17.37 18.35 -7.59
C PHE A 62 18.56 19.03 -6.93
N TRP A 63 19.34 18.28 -6.18
CA TRP A 63 20.48 18.81 -5.43
C TRP A 63 21.72 19.16 -6.29
N SER A 64 21.77 18.74 -7.56
CA SER A 64 22.82 19.11 -8.50
C SER A 64 22.53 20.42 -9.24
N SER A 65 21.36 21.01 -9.03
CA SER A 65 20.93 22.21 -9.71
C SER A 65 21.53 23.47 -9.10
N SER A 66 21.74 24.51 -9.92
CA SER A 66 22.34 25.80 -9.51
C SER A 66 21.31 26.72 -8.83
N SER A 67 20.02 26.53 -9.11
CA SER A 67 18.93 27.33 -8.53
C SER A 67 17.71 26.45 -8.22
N LEU A 68 16.86 26.93 -7.28
CA LEU A 68 15.62 26.23 -6.93
C LEU A 68 14.66 26.13 -8.12
N THR A 69 14.62 27.15 -8.96
CA THR A 69 13.78 27.16 -10.18
C THR A 69 14.24 26.10 -11.19
N ASP A 70 15.55 25.98 -11.41
CA ASP A 70 16.13 24.94 -12.27
C ASP A 70 15.89 23.55 -11.70
N ALA A 71 16.03 23.38 -10.37
CA ALA A 71 15.74 22.14 -9.68
C ALA A 71 14.28 21.70 -9.84
N LEU A 72 13.33 22.63 -9.75
CA LEU A 72 11.90 22.35 -9.96
C LEU A 72 11.59 21.92 -11.40
N GLN A 73 12.26 22.48 -12.40
CA GLN A 73 12.08 22.08 -13.80
C GLN A 73 12.57 20.66 -14.08
N LYS A 74 13.59 20.19 -13.36
CA LYS A 74 14.11 18.82 -13.47
C LYS A 74 13.18 17.79 -12.87
N LEU A 75 12.39 18.14 -11.86
CA LEU A 75 11.40 17.25 -11.26
C LEU A 75 10.17 17.12 -12.17
N LYS A 76 10.23 16.18 -13.11
CA LYS A 76 9.17 15.93 -14.10
C LYS A 76 7.96 15.24 -13.49
N GLY A 77 6.77 15.57 -14.02
CA GLY A 77 5.48 14.95 -13.71
C GLY A 77 4.69 15.72 -12.64
N GLU A 78 3.43 16.02 -12.97
CA GLU A 78 2.50 16.73 -12.07
C GLU A 78 2.23 15.99 -10.75
N SER A 79 2.22 14.65 -10.79
CA SER A 79 2.03 13.79 -9.60
C SER A 79 3.34 13.45 -8.89
N ASN A 80 4.42 14.22 -9.10
CA ASN A 80 5.69 13.96 -8.42
C ASN A 80 5.65 14.53 -6.99
N PRO A 81 5.73 13.69 -5.93
CA PRO A 81 5.64 14.15 -4.55
C PRO A 81 6.79 15.10 -4.16
N PHE A 82 7.99 14.90 -4.71
CA PHE A 82 9.15 15.75 -4.43
C PHE A 82 9.01 17.11 -5.09
N ARG A 83 8.39 17.20 -6.27
CA ARG A 83 8.04 18.45 -6.90
C ARG A 83 7.00 19.22 -6.07
N ALA A 84 5.97 18.55 -5.59
CA ALA A 84 4.95 19.17 -4.74
C ALA A 84 5.56 19.79 -3.47
N LEU A 85 6.47 19.04 -2.81
CA LEU A 85 7.20 19.54 -1.64
C LEU A 85 8.06 20.75 -1.96
N ALA A 86 8.85 20.70 -3.04
CA ALA A 86 9.74 21.79 -3.44
C ALA A 86 8.95 23.05 -3.83
N GLU A 87 7.83 22.89 -4.53
CA GLU A 87 6.93 23.98 -4.89
C GLU A 87 6.27 24.59 -3.66
N THR A 88 5.77 23.77 -2.74
CA THR A 88 5.19 24.26 -1.47
C THR A 88 6.24 25.00 -0.63
N GLY A 89 7.45 24.47 -0.54
CA GLY A 89 8.54 25.13 0.20
C GLY A 89 8.89 26.50 -0.41
N ARG A 90 9.00 26.58 -1.74
CA ARG A 90 9.22 27.84 -2.44
C ARG A 90 8.10 28.84 -2.18
N GLN A 91 6.84 28.41 -2.34
CA GLN A 91 5.68 29.27 -2.11
C GLN A 91 5.59 29.74 -0.66
N ALA A 92 5.86 28.86 0.30
CA ALA A 92 5.86 29.22 1.72
C ALA A 92 6.93 30.26 2.06
N TYR A 93 8.13 30.11 1.49
CA TYR A 93 9.22 31.07 1.65
C TYR A 93 8.86 32.45 1.04
N GLU A 94 8.43 32.48 -0.23
CA GLU A 94 8.04 33.70 -0.93
C GLU A 94 6.87 34.42 -0.24
N TYR A 95 5.86 33.66 0.21
CA TYR A 95 4.72 34.21 0.92
C TYR A 95 5.13 34.86 2.25
N HIS A 96 5.99 34.20 3.02
CA HIS A 96 6.47 34.74 4.29
C HIS A 96 7.31 36.00 4.08
N GLU A 97 8.22 36.01 3.10
CA GLU A 97 9.04 37.21 2.78
C GLU A 97 8.16 38.38 2.34
N THR A 98 7.17 38.17 1.50
CA THR A 98 6.25 39.20 1.03
C THR A 98 5.38 39.77 2.15
N ASN A 99 5.00 38.94 3.14
CA ASN A 99 4.13 39.34 4.25
C ASN A 99 4.88 39.49 5.58
N LYS A 100 6.17 39.70 5.55
CA LYS A 100 7.05 39.74 6.72
C LYS A 100 6.58 40.73 7.81
N SER A 101 6.06 41.88 7.43
CA SER A 101 5.53 42.90 8.35
C SER A 101 4.28 42.43 9.13
N ARG A 102 3.51 41.50 8.59
CA ARG A 102 2.30 40.95 9.22
C ARG A 102 2.58 39.66 10.01
N LEU A 103 3.53 38.85 9.55
CA LEU A 103 3.78 37.50 10.06
C LEU A 103 4.91 37.45 11.09
N SER A 104 5.90 38.36 11.00
CA SER A 104 7.09 38.35 11.87
C SER A 104 6.80 38.53 13.37
N GLY A 105 5.63 39.04 13.71
CA GLY A 105 5.17 39.12 15.12
C GLY A 105 4.39 37.90 15.61
N ALA A 106 3.94 37.02 14.71
CA ALA A 106 3.08 35.89 15.02
C ALA A 106 3.77 34.53 14.87
N ILE A 107 4.51 34.33 13.76
CA ILE A 107 5.16 33.04 13.43
C ILE A 107 6.50 33.30 12.74
N GLY A 108 7.56 32.62 13.18
CA GLY A 108 8.88 32.71 12.54
C GLY A 108 8.91 32.07 11.15
N THR A 109 9.79 32.58 10.25
CA THR A 109 9.95 32.06 8.89
C THR A 109 10.20 30.53 8.88
N SER A 110 11.07 30.06 9.77
CA SER A 110 11.42 28.63 9.87
C SER A 110 10.21 27.79 10.25
N GLU A 111 9.43 28.24 11.23
CA GLU A 111 8.23 27.54 11.70
C GLU A 111 7.15 27.49 10.62
N TRP A 112 6.92 28.60 9.91
CA TRP A 112 5.97 28.67 8.79
C TRP A 112 6.31 27.70 7.67
N ILE A 113 7.60 27.65 7.27
CA ILE A 113 8.07 26.73 6.24
C ILE A 113 7.95 25.29 6.71
N THR A 114 8.33 25.01 7.97
CA THR A 114 8.23 23.64 8.56
C THR A 114 6.79 23.13 8.52
N GLU A 115 5.84 23.94 8.99
CA GLU A 115 4.41 23.57 9.01
C GLU A 115 3.86 23.33 7.60
N SER A 116 4.23 24.20 6.65
CA SER A 116 3.80 24.08 5.26
C SER A 116 4.34 22.81 4.59
N LEU A 117 5.62 22.51 4.79
CA LEU A 117 6.26 21.31 4.27
C LEU A 117 5.72 20.05 4.92
N GLN A 118 5.52 20.04 6.25
CA GLN A 118 4.99 18.90 6.97
C GLN A 118 3.60 18.55 6.49
N ARG A 119 2.70 19.53 6.35
CA ARG A 119 1.34 19.32 5.83
C ARG A 119 1.35 18.69 4.43
N THR A 120 2.26 19.14 3.57
CA THR A 120 2.40 18.55 2.22
C THR A 120 2.97 17.15 2.28
N ALA A 121 3.96 16.90 3.13
CA ALA A 121 4.53 15.57 3.34
C ALA A 121 3.48 14.58 3.85
N ASP A 122 2.65 14.98 4.82
CA ASP A 122 1.57 14.17 5.36
C ASP A 122 0.51 13.83 4.28
N THR A 123 0.18 14.80 3.43
CA THR A 123 -0.72 14.59 2.28
C THR A 123 -0.14 13.57 1.30
N VAL A 124 1.14 13.68 0.98
CA VAL A 124 1.86 12.73 0.13
C VAL A 124 1.84 11.33 0.74
N VAL A 125 2.19 11.19 2.02
CA VAL A 125 2.21 9.90 2.74
C VAL A 125 0.81 9.29 2.79
N SER A 126 -0.22 10.09 3.09
CA SER A 126 -1.62 9.64 3.08
C SER A 126 -2.04 9.10 1.72
N SER A 127 -1.67 9.77 0.63
CA SER A 127 -1.97 9.32 -0.74
C SER A 127 -1.31 7.98 -1.08
N MET A 128 -0.10 7.73 -0.57
CA MET A 128 0.60 6.45 -0.74
C MET A 128 -0.12 5.30 -0.03
N GLN A 129 -0.74 5.57 1.12
CA GLN A 129 -1.44 4.58 1.93
C GLN A 129 -2.85 4.27 1.43
N SER A 130 -3.41 5.08 0.51
CA SER A 130 -4.74 4.87 -0.03
C SER A 130 -4.87 3.47 -0.66
N GLY A 131 -5.99 2.78 -0.43
CA GLY A 131 -6.25 1.41 -0.88
C GLY A 131 -5.67 0.30 0.01
N LEU A 132 -4.62 0.57 0.83
CA LEU A 132 -4.10 -0.43 1.76
C LEU A 132 -5.13 -0.89 2.80
N PRO A 133 -5.95 0.01 3.40
CA PRO A 133 -6.99 -0.41 4.33
C PRO A 133 -7.98 -1.40 3.72
N VAL A 134 -8.28 -1.28 2.42
CA VAL A 134 -9.16 -2.23 1.72
C VAL A 134 -8.52 -3.60 1.65
N LEU A 135 -7.22 -3.71 1.30
CA LEU A 135 -6.50 -4.98 1.30
C LEU A 135 -6.46 -5.62 2.68
N ALA A 136 -6.22 -4.83 3.73
CA ALA A 136 -6.24 -5.29 5.10
C ALA A 136 -7.63 -5.82 5.50
N SER A 137 -8.70 -5.11 5.14
CA SER A 137 -10.08 -5.50 5.40
C SER A 137 -10.44 -6.80 4.67
N VAL A 138 -10.12 -6.90 3.38
CA VAL A 138 -10.35 -8.11 2.59
C VAL A 138 -9.60 -9.30 3.19
N GLY A 139 -8.31 -9.12 3.49
CA GLY A 139 -7.50 -10.17 4.09
C GLY A 139 -8.03 -10.68 5.42
N ALA A 140 -8.57 -9.77 6.25
CA ALA A 140 -9.15 -10.13 7.54
C ALA A 140 -10.55 -10.74 7.44
N THR A 141 -11.39 -10.33 6.48
CA THR A 141 -12.81 -10.69 6.45
C THR A 141 -13.15 -11.80 5.46
N ALA A 142 -12.39 -11.98 4.37
CA ALA A 142 -12.68 -12.99 3.36
C ALA A 142 -12.76 -14.43 3.91
N PRO A 143 -11.89 -14.87 4.85
CA PRO A 143 -12.03 -16.19 5.46
C PRO A 143 -13.35 -16.37 6.20
N PHE A 144 -13.82 -15.34 6.90
CA PHE A 144 -15.09 -15.39 7.64
C PHE A 144 -16.31 -15.41 6.71
N VAL A 145 -16.22 -14.72 5.56
CA VAL A 145 -17.25 -14.78 4.51
C VAL A 145 -17.31 -16.22 3.93
N GLY A 146 -16.14 -16.85 3.69
CA GLY A 146 -16.08 -18.24 3.29
C GLY A 146 -16.64 -19.20 4.36
N LEU A 147 -16.29 -18.99 5.63
CA LEU A 147 -16.80 -19.75 6.75
C LEU A 147 -18.33 -19.62 6.91
N LEU A 148 -18.87 -18.43 6.70
CA LEU A 148 -20.33 -18.24 6.68
C LEU A 148 -20.99 -19.15 5.64
N GLY A 149 -20.36 -19.28 4.47
CA GLY A 149 -20.82 -20.20 3.44
C GLY A 149 -20.85 -21.67 3.89
N THR A 150 -19.84 -22.12 4.64
CA THR A 150 -19.84 -23.49 5.19
C THR A 150 -20.93 -23.70 6.23
N VAL A 151 -21.14 -22.75 7.12
CA VAL A 151 -22.18 -22.85 8.16
C VAL A 151 -23.55 -22.98 7.51
N ILE A 152 -23.87 -22.18 6.50
CA ILE A 152 -25.14 -22.21 5.77
C ILE A 152 -25.30 -23.53 4.97
N GLY A 153 -24.25 -23.96 4.26
CA GLY A 153 -24.28 -25.21 3.50
C GLY A 153 -24.49 -26.44 4.37
N ILE A 154 -23.81 -26.50 5.52
CA ILE A 154 -24.03 -27.57 6.49
C ILE A 154 -25.46 -27.53 7.08
N TYR A 155 -25.96 -26.35 7.37
CA TYR A 155 -27.33 -26.14 7.82
C TYR A 155 -28.35 -26.72 6.80
N HIS A 156 -28.18 -26.44 5.52
CA HIS A 156 -29.01 -26.98 4.46
C HIS A 156 -28.88 -28.51 4.34
N ALA A 157 -27.67 -29.06 4.51
CA ALA A 157 -27.45 -30.49 4.53
C ALA A 157 -28.25 -31.18 5.67
N LEU A 158 -28.26 -30.59 6.87
CA LEU A 158 -29.01 -31.11 8.02
C LEU A 158 -30.53 -31.06 7.80
N ILE A 159 -31.03 -29.98 7.19
CA ILE A 159 -32.46 -29.90 6.81
C ILE A 159 -32.82 -31.02 5.82
N ALA A 160 -31.99 -31.23 4.80
CA ALA A 160 -32.23 -32.28 3.79
C ALA A 160 -32.28 -33.66 4.39
N ILE A 161 -31.44 -33.98 5.41
CA ILE A 161 -31.51 -35.23 6.17
C ILE A 161 -32.82 -35.31 6.95
N GLY A 162 -33.20 -34.27 7.67
CA GLY A 162 -34.42 -34.23 8.48
C GLY A 162 -35.68 -34.45 7.67
N VAL A 163 -35.77 -33.86 6.49
CA VAL A 163 -36.90 -34.00 5.56
C VAL A 163 -36.94 -35.39 4.92
N ALA A 164 -35.76 -35.96 4.61
CA ALA A 164 -35.69 -37.31 3.99
C ALA A 164 -35.96 -38.47 4.95
N GLY A 165 -35.91 -38.24 6.26
CA GLY A 165 -36.09 -39.26 7.28
C GLY A 165 -35.00 -40.35 7.31
N GLN A 166 -34.01 -40.27 6.42
CA GLN A 166 -32.89 -41.21 6.33
C GLN A 166 -31.59 -40.42 6.02
N ALA A 167 -30.54 -40.73 6.77
CA ALA A 167 -29.19 -40.20 6.52
C ALA A 167 -28.56 -40.95 5.33
N SER A 168 -28.81 -40.48 4.11
CA SER A 168 -28.15 -40.99 2.90
C SER A 168 -27.00 -40.09 2.54
N ILE A 169 -25.81 -40.64 2.28
CA ILE A 169 -24.59 -39.93 1.90
C ILE A 169 -24.84 -39.12 0.61
N ASP A 170 -25.59 -39.68 -0.33
CA ASP A 170 -25.89 -39.02 -1.60
C ASP A 170 -26.61 -37.67 -1.47
N LYS A 171 -27.38 -37.49 -0.37
CA LYS A 171 -28.11 -36.26 -0.10
C LYS A 171 -27.31 -35.20 0.61
N VAL A 172 -26.22 -35.56 1.25
CA VAL A 172 -25.37 -34.70 2.08
C VAL A 172 -24.11 -34.31 1.34
N ALA A 173 -23.61 -35.16 0.45
CA ALA A 173 -22.34 -34.94 -0.23
C ALA A 173 -22.31 -33.61 -1.06
N GLY A 174 -23.41 -33.29 -1.73
CA GLY A 174 -23.55 -32.04 -2.49
C GLY A 174 -23.41 -30.79 -1.62
N PRO A 175 -24.35 -30.54 -0.69
CA PRO A 175 -24.30 -29.33 0.16
C PRO A 175 -23.02 -29.21 1.02
N VAL A 176 -22.46 -30.32 1.50
CA VAL A 176 -21.21 -30.31 2.25
C VAL A 176 -20.01 -29.97 1.33
N GLY A 177 -19.98 -30.56 0.14
CA GLY A 177 -18.95 -30.25 -0.85
C GLY A 177 -18.96 -28.75 -1.27
N GLU A 178 -20.13 -28.21 -1.52
CA GLU A 178 -20.32 -26.80 -1.81
C GLU A 178 -19.85 -25.91 -0.66
N ALA A 179 -20.19 -26.28 0.56
CA ALA A 179 -19.75 -25.58 1.77
C ALA A 179 -18.22 -25.51 1.86
N LEU A 180 -17.53 -26.62 1.70
CA LEU A 180 -16.06 -26.68 1.77
C LEU A 180 -15.39 -25.80 0.68
N ILE A 181 -15.97 -25.77 -0.53
CA ILE A 181 -15.47 -24.93 -1.62
C ILE A 181 -15.56 -23.44 -1.25
N MET A 182 -16.62 -22.99 -0.59
CA MET A 182 -16.75 -21.58 -0.19
C MET A 182 -15.65 -21.15 0.78
N THR A 183 -15.30 -22.00 1.76
CA THR A 183 -14.16 -21.70 2.66
C THR A 183 -12.83 -21.69 1.90
N ALA A 184 -12.61 -22.63 0.99
CA ALA A 184 -11.40 -22.66 0.18
C ALA A 184 -11.25 -21.38 -0.66
N ILE A 185 -12.34 -20.89 -1.27
CA ILE A 185 -12.33 -19.63 -2.02
C ILE A 185 -12.07 -18.44 -1.07
N GLY A 186 -12.70 -18.40 0.10
CA GLY A 186 -12.47 -17.36 1.09
C GLY A 186 -10.99 -17.23 1.47
N LEU A 187 -10.32 -18.35 1.70
CA LEU A 187 -8.87 -18.41 1.98
C LEU A 187 -8.05 -18.01 0.75
N ALA A 188 -8.43 -18.47 -0.44
CA ALA A 188 -7.74 -18.14 -1.68
C ALA A 188 -7.80 -16.64 -1.99
N VAL A 189 -8.85 -15.93 -1.57
CA VAL A 189 -8.98 -14.47 -1.68
C VAL A 189 -8.16 -13.75 -0.61
N ALA A 190 -8.18 -14.25 0.62
CA ALA A 190 -7.52 -13.61 1.75
C ALA A 190 -5.98 -13.61 1.65
N VAL A 191 -5.40 -14.73 1.24
CA VAL A 191 -3.93 -14.89 1.20
C VAL A 191 -3.25 -13.84 0.31
N PRO A 192 -3.66 -13.63 -0.96
CA PRO A 192 -3.09 -12.57 -1.79
C PRO A 192 -3.30 -11.16 -1.21
N ALA A 193 -4.46 -10.90 -0.59
CA ALA A 193 -4.76 -9.60 0.00
C ALA A 193 -3.81 -9.25 1.14
N VAL A 194 -3.57 -10.20 2.07
CA VAL A 194 -2.64 -10.01 3.20
C VAL A 194 -1.20 -9.87 2.72
N LEU A 195 -0.76 -10.73 1.79
CA LEU A 195 0.59 -10.65 1.24
C LEU A 195 0.79 -9.33 0.49
N GLY A 196 -0.18 -8.93 -0.34
CA GLY A 196 -0.15 -7.67 -1.07
C GLY A 196 -0.07 -6.47 -0.13
N TYR A 197 -0.92 -6.43 0.89
CA TYR A 197 -0.90 -5.42 1.94
C TYR A 197 0.50 -5.27 2.58
N ASN A 198 1.06 -6.37 3.06
CA ASN A 198 2.36 -6.35 3.73
C ASN A 198 3.51 -5.89 2.82
N ILE A 199 3.53 -6.36 1.58
CA ILE A 199 4.54 -5.96 0.59
C ILE A 199 4.43 -4.46 0.27
N LEU A 200 3.22 -3.98 0.01
CA LEU A 200 2.97 -2.58 -0.33
C LEU A 200 3.28 -1.66 0.86
N LEU A 201 2.88 -2.04 2.08
CA LEU A 201 3.16 -1.29 3.30
C LEU A 201 4.67 -1.13 3.52
N ARG A 202 5.44 -2.21 3.40
CA ARG A 202 6.89 -2.18 3.55
C ARG A 202 7.57 -1.30 2.50
N ARG A 203 7.09 -1.34 1.26
CA ARG A 203 7.63 -0.49 0.19
C ARG A 203 7.30 0.99 0.39
N ASN A 204 6.08 1.31 0.84
CA ASN A 204 5.68 2.68 1.15
C ASN A 204 6.58 3.28 2.22
N LYS A 205 6.94 2.52 3.26
CA LYS A 205 7.83 2.99 4.31
C LYS A 205 9.17 3.52 3.76
N GLY A 206 9.79 2.80 2.83
CA GLY A 206 11.04 3.26 2.23
C GLY A 206 10.92 4.53 1.39
N VAL A 207 9.75 4.79 0.74
CA VAL A 207 9.50 6.06 0.05
C VAL A 207 9.19 7.17 1.05
N GLN A 208 8.45 6.88 2.11
CA GLN A 208 8.15 7.82 3.19
C GLN A 208 9.42 8.33 3.87
N GLU A 209 10.39 7.47 4.14
CA GLU A 209 11.70 7.86 4.70
C GLU A 209 12.41 8.85 3.76
N ARG A 210 12.41 8.61 2.46
CA ARG A 210 13.00 9.54 1.47
C ARG A 210 12.26 10.87 1.40
N VAL A 211 10.92 10.86 1.48
CA VAL A 211 10.11 12.08 1.56
C VAL A 211 10.48 12.90 2.79
N SER A 212 10.61 12.25 3.94
CA SER A 212 11.01 12.90 5.20
C SER A 212 12.42 13.51 5.11
N HIS A 213 13.39 12.76 4.60
CA HIS A 213 14.75 13.28 4.39
C HIS A 213 14.77 14.48 3.46
N PHE A 214 14.11 14.38 2.31
CA PHE A 214 14.00 15.47 1.35
C PHE A 214 13.35 16.71 1.96
N THR A 215 12.31 16.54 2.78
CA THR A 215 11.62 17.63 3.48
C THR A 215 12.57 18.37 4.43
N HIS A 216 13.36 17.63 5.22
CA HIS A 216 14.34 18.22 6.14
C HIS A 216 15.47 18.95 5.41
N GLU A 217 16.02 18.35 4.36
CA GLU A 217 17.07 18.98 3.54
C GLU A 217 16.56 20.24 2.83
N LEU A 218 15.34 20.19 2.29
CA LEU A 218 14.70 21.33 1.64
C LEU A 218 14.45 22.47 2.61
N HIS A 219 13.95 22.18 3.83
CA HIS A 219 13.79 23.18 4.87
C HIS A 219 15.12 23.87 5.21
N ALA A 220 16.16 23.07 5.46
CA ALA A 220 17.47 23.59 5.77
C ALA A 220 18.03 24.48 4.62
N PHE A 221 17.84 24.04 3.38
CA PHE A 221 18.25 24.82 2.20
C PHE A 221 17.49 26.14 2.08
N LEU A 222 16.18 26.15 2.30
CA LEU A 222 15.36 27.37 2.21
C LEU A 222 15.73 28.41 3.29
N ILE A 223 16.15 27.96 4.48
CA ILE A 223 16.51 28.85 5.59
C ILE A 223 17.96 29.32 5.51
N SER A 224 18.90 28.43 5.20
CA SER A 224 20.33 28.73 5.23
C SER A 224 20.95 29.13 3.89
N GLY A 225 20.24 28.85 2.78
CA GLY A 225 20.80 28.96 1.42
C GLY A 225 21.88 27.90 1.11
N VAL A 226 22.21 27.04 2.06
CA VAL A 226 23.29 26.06 1.94
C VAL A 226 22.71 24.66 1.93
N LYS A 227 23.14 23.82 0.97
CA LYS A 227 22.82 22.40 0.94
C LYS A 227 23.43 21.74 2.17
N MET A 228 22.60 21.14 3.01
CA MET A 228 23.07 20.26 4.06
C MET A 228 23.60 18.97 3.42
N GLY A 229 24.89 18.95 3.12
CA GLY A 229 25.59 17.75 2.66
C GLY A 229 25.76 16.76 3.81
N LEU A 230 24.70 16.16 4.30
CA LEU A 230 24.82 14.93 5.08
C LEU A 230 25.22 13.84 4.08
N GLY A 231 26.55 13.75 3.87
CA GLY A 231 27.16 12.68 3.08
C GLY A 231 26.81 11.33 3.67
N MET A 232 25.75 10.74 3.18
CA MET A 232 25.48 9.31 3.39
C MET A 232 26.44 8.41 2.61
N ASP A 233 27.54 8.95 2.09
CA ASP A 233 28.52 8.21 1.28
C ASP A 233 29.90 8.05 1.97
N LYS A 234 29.98 8.13 3.29
CA LYS A 234 31.14 7.59 4.02
C LYS A 234 30.61 6.89 5.26
N GLY A 235 30.50 5.57 5.15
CA GLY A 235 30.50 4.69 6.32
C GLY A 235 31.66 5.11 7.25
N PRO A 236 31.59 4.84 8.57
CA PRO A 236 32.58 5.29 9.52
C PRO A 236 33.96 4.87 9.01
N SER A 237 34.82 5.86 8.77
CA SER A 237 36.21 5.61 8.46
C SER A 237 36.77 4.71 9.55
N PRO A 238 37.46 3.60 9.22
CA PRO A 238 38.03 2.76 10.24
C PRO A 238 39.01 3.63 11.06
N VAL A 239 38.73 3.74 12.33
CA VAL A 239 39.60 4.40 13.32
C VAL A 239 41.02 3.88 13.11
N GLY A 240 41.92 4.78 12.75
CA GLY A 240 43.30 4.44 12.47
C GLY A 240 43.87 3.60 13.61
N LYS A 241 44.50 2.47 13.25
CA LYS A 241 45.30 1.67 14.18
C LYS A 241 46.29 2.59 14.89
N PRO A 242 46.40 2.51 16.23
CA PRO A 242 47.47 3.21 16.94
C PRO A 242 48.83 2.71 16.44
N ALA A 243 49.71 3.65 16.16
CA ALA A 243 51.10 3.34 15.78
C ALA A 243 51.79 2.50 16.86
N PRO A 244 52.65 1.52 16.49
CA PRO A 244 53.39 0.73 17.45
C PRO A 244 54.36 1.64 18.23
N ALA A 245 54.29 1.56 19.56
CA ALA A 245 55.22 2.25 20.47
C ALA A 245 56.65 1.82 20.15
N ALA A 246 57.51 2.79 19.84
CA ALA A 246 58.93 2.58 19.67
C ALA A 246 59.53 2.10 21.00
N ALA A 247 60.14 0.92 20.98
CA ALA A 247 60.95 0.38 22.07
C ALA A 247 62.20 1.25 22.23
N ARG A 248 62.44 1.70 23.44
CA ARG A 248 63.73 2.04 23.98
C ARG A 248 63.97 1.21 25.20
#